data_fb7032f609cc653dba20ee254bda193d
#
_entry.id   fb7032f609cc653dba20ee254bda193d
#
_cell.length_a   1.000
_cell.length_b   1.000
_cell.length_c   1.000
_cell.angle_alpha   90.00
_cell.angle_beta   90.00
_cell.angle_gamma   90.00
#
_symmetry.space_group_name_H-M   'P 1'
#
loop_
_entity.id
_entity.type
_entity.pdbx_description
1 polymer ?
#
loop_
_entity_poly.entity_id
_entity_poly.type
_entity_poly.pdbx_seq_one_letter_code
_entity_poly.pdbx_strand_id
1 'polypeptide(L)'
;MTQKDIVAALMQSIGLDPHKPFGDDVARIEIHENRVVGVKLVAGLNVDANETDKGVDAVISLDEGTHLEKPVHICFGVLPESGRQHINLDIRIKQDARASFLAHCTFPNAVNVQHTMDAVIEVEPGAHYAYFERHIHGSGGGVNVVPHARVVVHEGAEFTTEFELIKGRAGRIEF
;
A
#
# COMPACT_ATOMS: atom_id res chain seq x y z
N MET A 1 12.03 -18.01 -5.85
CA MET A 1 11.92 -17.36 -4.51
C MET A 1 10.64 -17.84 -3.84
N THR A 2 10.70 -18.20 -2.57
CA THR A 2 9.50 -18.48 -1.77
C THR A 2 8.81 -17.16 -1.40
N GLN A 3 7.54 -17.21 -0.96
CA GLN A 3 6.84 -16.00 -0.46
C GLN A 3 7.63 -15.32 0.66
N LYS A 4 8.22 -16.11 1.56
CA LYS A 4 9.04 -15.59 2.66
C LYS A 4 10.28 -14.83 2.16
N ASP A 5 10.93 -15.33 1.11
CA ASP A 5 12.09 -14.66 0.51
C ASP A 5 11.68 -13.33 -0.16
N ILE A 6 10.51 -13.31 -0.81
CA ILE A 6 9.95 -12.10 -1.44
C ILE A 6 9.68 -11.04 -0.38
N VAL A 7 8.96 -11.40 0.69
CA VAL A 7 8.66 -10.46 1.79
C VAL A 7 9.95 -9.93 2.41
N ALA A 8 10.95 -10.80 2.66
CA ALA A 8 12.24 -10.38 3.20
C ALA A 8 12.96 -9.39 2.27
N ALA A 9 12.96 -9.64 0.96
CA ALA A 9 13.57 -8.75 -0.03
C ALA A 9 12.84 -7.39 -0.13
N LEU A 10 11.51 -7.39 -0.05
CA LEU A 10 10.71 -6.16 -0.02
C LEU A 10 11.05 -5.34 1.24
N MET A 11 11.08 -5.96 2.42
CA MET A 11 11.43 -5.30 3.67
C MET A 11 12.84 -4.70 3.62
N GLN A 12 13.81 -5.47 3.12
CA GLN A 12 15.19 -5.00 2.98
C GLN A 12 15.30 -3.82 2.02
N SER A 13 14.53 -3.82 0.92
CA SER A 13 14.57 -2.75 -0.08
C SER A 13 14.07 -1.40 0.47
N ILE A 14 13.23 -1.42 1.48
CA ILE A 14 12.73 -0.23 2.18
C ILE A 14 13.54 0.10 3.45
N GLY A 15 14.66 -0.60 3.67
CA GLY A 15 15.56 -0.34 4.79
C GLY A 15 15.15 -0.98 6.12
N LEU A 16 14.21 -1.90 6.11
CA LEU A 16 13.82 -2.66 7.29
C LEU A 16 14.64 -3.96 7.40
N ASP A 17 14.92 -4.36 8.64
CA ASP A 17 15.57 -5.63 8.92
C ASP A 17 14.55 -6.77 8.79
N PRO A 18 14.70 -7.68 7.79
CA PRO A 18 13.74 -8.77 7.59
C PRO A 18 13.72 -9.79 8.75
N HIS A 19 14.72 -9.74 9.63
CA HIS A 19 14.81 -10.60 10.83
C HIS A 19 14.18 -9.94 12.07
N LYS A 20 13.78 -8.69 11.97
CA LYS A 20 13.04 -7.97 13.02
C LYS A 20 11.62 -7.68 12.54
N PRO A 21 10.73 -8.68 12.62
CA PRO A 21 9.35 -8.48 12.18
C PRO A 21 8.68 -7.36 12.99
N PHE A 22 7.72 -6.70 12.35
CA PHE A 22 6.81 -5.80 13.06
C PHE A 22 6.19 -6.50 14.27
N GLY A 23 5.89 -5.74 15.30
CA GLY A 23 5.21 -6.24 16.49
C GLY A 23 3.88 -6.93 16.16
N ASP A 24 3.35 -7.69 17.11
CA ASP A 24 2.09 -8.42 16.89
C ASP A 24 0.88 -7.50 16.75
N ASP A 25 1.00 -6.28 17.17
CA ASP A 25 0.02 -5.21 17.10
C ASP A 25 0.12 -4.30 15.85
N VAL A 26 0.93 -4.68 14.87
CA VAL A 26 1.10 -3.94 13.61
C VAL A 26 0.49 -4.71 12.46
N ALA A 27 -0.52 -4.12 11.82
CA ALA A 27 -1.12 -4.66 10.60
C ALA A 27 -0.23 -4.43 9.39
N ARG A 28 -0.21 -5.40 8.49
CA ARG A 28 0.54 -5.29 7.23
C ARG A 28 -0.07 -6.09 6.10
N ILE A 29 0.14 -5.61 4.89
CA ILE A 29 -0.27 -6.23 3.63
C ILE A 29 0.91 -6.13 2.69
N GLU A 30 1.40 -7.23 2.15
CA GLU A 30 2.51 -7.25 1.20
C GLU A 30 2.03 -7.77 -0.15
N ILE A 31 2.22 -6.97 -1.20
CA ILE A 31 1.86 -7.28 -2.58
C ILE A 31 3.11 -7.15 -3.46
N HIS A 32 3.49 -8.24 -4.11
CA HIS A 32 4.60 -8.29 -5.05
C HIS A 32 4.08 -8.58 -6.46
N GLU A 33 4.34 -7.68 -7.40
CA GLU A 33 3.69 -7.69 -8.71
C GLU A 33 2.17 -7.74 -8.54
N ASN A 34 1.49 -8.72 -9.09
CA ASN A 34 0.05 -8.91 -8.95
C ASN A 34 -0.30 -10.08 -8.00
N ARG A 35 0.49 -10.28 -6.94
CA ARG A 35 0.33 -11.36 -5.97
C ARG A 35 0.35 -10.86 -4.54
N VAL A 36 -0.56 -11.36 -3.73
CA VAL A 36 -0.58 -11.14 -2.29
C VAL A 36 0.39 -12.12 -1.63
N VAL A 37 1.48 -11.61 -1.08
CA VAL A 37 2.55 -12.43 -0.51
C VAL A 37 2.57 -12.46 1.02
N GLY A 38 1.80 -11.59 1.66
CA GLY A 38 1.60 -11.61 3.10
C GLY A 38 0.45 -10.70 3.55
N VAL A 39 -0.25 -11.15 4.59
CA VAL A 39 -1.29 -10.36 5.26
C VAL A 39 -1.22 -10.64 6.75
N LYS A 40 -1.22 -9.58 7.56
CA LYS A 40 -1.41 -9.65 9.01
C LYS A 40 -2.40 -8.57 9.43
N LEU A 41 -3.47 -8.97 10.07
CA LEU A 41 -4.52 -8.07 10.51
C LEU A 41 -4.44 -7.82 12.01
N VAL A 42 -5.07 -6.74 12.43
CA VAL A 42 -5.37 -6.38 13.82
C VAL A 42 -6.87 -6.24 13.99
N ALA A 43 -7.34 -6.22 15.23
CA ALA A 43 -8.77 -6.12 15.52
C ALA A 43 -9.41 -4.87 14.87
N GLY A 44 -10.55 -5.04 14.23
CA GLY A 44 -11.32 -4.01 13.56
C GLY A 44 -10.86 -3.69 12.13
N LEU A 45 -9.70 -4.18 11.68
CA LEU A 45 -9.24 -4.07 10.30
C LEU A 45 -9.59 -5.33 9.52
N ASN A 46 -10.31 -5.18 8.41
CA ASN A 46 -10.70 -6.25 7.54
C ASN A 46 -10.08 -6.06 6.15
N VAL A 47 -9.57 -7.13 5.56
CA VAL A 47 -8.96 -7.13 4.23
C VAL A 47 -9.41 -8.35 3.47
N ASP A 48 -9.97 -8.15 2.29
CA ASP A 48 -10.22 -9.18 1.29
C ASP A 48 -9.44 -8.81 0.03
N ALA A 49 -8.45 -9.61 -0.32
CA ALA A 49 -7.56 -9.34 -1.44
C ALA A 49 -7.48 -10.55 -2.37
N ASN A 50 -7.85 -10.33 -3.63
CA ASN A 50 -7.97 -11.36 -4.63
C ASN A 50 -7.01 -11.10 -5.81
N GLU A 51 -6.22 -12.11 -6.16
CA GLU A 51 -5.38 -12.10 -7.35
C GLU A 51 -6.24 -12.32 -8.60
N THR A 52 -6.07 -11.48 -9.61
CA THR A 52 -6.79 -11.56 -10.88
C THR A 52 -5.82 -11.54 -12.06
N ASP A 53 -6.30 -11.86 -13.26
CA ASP A 53 -5.50 -11.77 -14.49
C ASP A 53 -5.03 -10.33 -14.80
N LYS A 54 -5.68 -9.32 -14.19
CA LYS A 54 -5.39 -7.91 -14.41
C LYS A 54 -4.54 -7.28 -13.32
N GLY A 55 -4.54 -7.84 -12.12
CA GLY A 55 -3.87 -7.27 -10.95
C GLY A 55 -4.36 -7.86 -9.65
N VAL A 56 -4.34 -7.06 -8.60
CA VAL A 56 -4.90 -7.41 -7.29
C VAL A 56 -6.10 -6.51 -7.01
N ASP A 57 -7.23 -7.12 -6.70
CA ASP A 57 -8.41 -6.44 -6.22
C ASP A 57 -8.46 -6.57 -4.69
N ALA A 58 -8.35 -5.46 -3.97
CA ALA A 58 -8.32 -5.44 -2.51
C ALA A 58 -9.44 -4.54 -1.94
N VAL A 59 -10.25 -5.12 -1.08
CA VAL A 59 -11.24 -4.41 -0.27
C VAL A 59 -10.74 -4.33 1.15
N ILE A 60 -10.59 -3.13 1.66
CA ILE A 60 -10.08 -2.85 3.00
C ILE A 60 -11.13 -2.06 3.77
N SER A 61 -11.50 -2.51 4.96
CA SER A 61 -12.39 -1.73 5.80
C SER A 61 -11.93 -1.69 7.25
N LEU A 62 -12.15 -0.53 7.88
CA LEU A 62 -11.98 -0.35 9.31
C LEU A 62 -13.35 -0.24 9.96
N ASP A 63 -13.59 -1.05 10.98
CA ASP A 63 -14.88 -1.10 11.67
C ASP A 63 -15.20 0.19 12.42
N GLU A 64 -16.49 0.50 12.56
CA GLU A 64 -17.01 1.68 13.23
C GLU A 64 -16.37 1.88 14.63
N GLY A 65 -15.96 3.10 14.93
CA GLY A 65 -15.34 3.48 16.19
C GLY A 65 -13.97 2.86 16.47
N THR A 66 -13.39 2.12 15.53
CA THR A 66 -12.06 1.53 15.70
C THR A 66 -10.97 2.59 15.54
N HIS A 67 -10.07 2.69 16.52
CA HIS A 67 -8.92 3.58 16.47
C HIS A 67 -7.63 2.76 16.44
N LEU A 68 -6.89 2.84 15.34
CA LEU A 68 -5.59 2.21 15.22
C LEU A 68 -4.48 3.18 15.63
N GLU A 69 -3.78 2.86 16.72
CA GLU A 69 -2.66 3.67 17.25
C GLU A 69 -1.41 3.59 16.35
N LYS A 70 -1.23 2.46 15.69
CA LYS A 70 -0.10 2.22 14.78
C LYS A 70 -0.55 2.23 13.34
N PRO A 71 0.31 2.72 12.41
CA PRO A 71 -0.03 2.69 11.00
C PRO A 71 -0.20 1.26 10.49
N VAL A 72 -1.14 1.08 9.57
CA VAL A 72 -1.23 -0.12 8.74
C VAL A 72 -0.15 0.00 7.67
N HIS A 73 0.78 -0.95 7.61
CA HIS A 73 1.81 -0.97 6.58
C HIS A 73 1.32 -1.73 5.35
N ILE A 74 1.37 -1.08 4.20
CA ILE A 74 1.14 -1.73 2.91
C ILE A 74 2.46 -1.70 2.15
N CYS A 75 2.93 -2.84 1.66
CA CYS A 75 4.12 -2.89 0.83
C CYS A 75 3.73 -3.31 -0.59
N PHE A 76 3.91 -2.41 -1.52
CA PHE A 76 3.79 -2.66 -2.96
C PHE A 76 5.18 -2.77 -3.56
N GLY A 77 5.47 -3.83 -4.30
CA GLY A 77 6.79 -3.94 -4.88
C GLY A 77 6.86 -4.76 -6.16
N VAL A 78 7.85 -4.44 -6.98
CA VAL A 78 8.28 -5.22 -8.13
C VAL A 78 9.79 -5.36 -8.05
N LEU A 79 10.25 -6.57 -7.69
CA LEU A 79 11.68 -6.87 -7.54
C LEU A 79 12.40 -7.11 -8.88
N PRO A 80 11.78 -7.72 -9.92
CA PRO A 80 12.36 -7.83 -11.24
C PRO A 80 12.65 -6.47 -11.89
N GLU A 81 13.57 -6.45 -12.87
CA GLU A 81 13.89 -5.26 -13.66
C GLU A 81 12.71 -4.76 -14.51
N SER A 82 11.84 -5.67 -14.90
CA SER A 82 10.66 -5.38 -15.71
C SER A 82 9.46 -6.11 -15.17
N GLY A 83 8.31 -5.44 -15.20
CA GLY A 83 7.08 -6.02 -14.72
C GLY A 83 5.93 -5.02 -14.67
N ARG A 84 4.76 -5.52 -14.28
CA ARG A 84 3.56 -4.73 -14.09
C ARG A 84 2.96 -5.05 -12.74
N GLN A 85 2.56 -4.02 -12.04
CA GLN A 85 1.72 -4.11 -10.86
C GLN A 85 0.50 -3.22 -11.08
N HIS A 86 -0.68 -3.79 -10.93
CA HIS A 86 -1.94 -3.06 -10.97
C HIS A 86 -2.76 -3.42 -9.75
N ILE A 87 -3.18 -2.41 -9.01
CA ILE A 87 -3.92 -2.56 -7.76
C ILE A 87 -5.24 -1.82 -7.87
N ASN A 88 -6.34 -2.51 -7.68
CA ASN A 88 -7.65 -1.92 -7.43
C ASN A 88 -7.89 -1.93 -5.93
N LEU A 89 -8.10 -0.75 -5.34
CA LEU A 89 -8.37 -0.58 -3.91
C LEU A 89 -9.79 -0.06 -3.69
N ASP A 90 -10.56 -0.73 -2.87
CA ASP A 90 -11.77 -0.20 -2.24
C ASP A 90 -11.51 -0.06 -0.75
N ILE A 91 -11.41 1.18 -0.26
CA ILE A 91 -11.10 1.47 1.14
C ILE A 91 -12.31 2.15 1.78
N ARG A 92 -12.79 1.56 2.88
CA ARG A 92 -13.89 2.12 3.67
C ARG A 92 -13.49 2.30 5.12
N ILE A 93 -13.39 3.54 5.55
CA ILE A 93 -13.18 3.90 6.95
C ILE A 93 -14.54 4.26 7.52
N LYS A 94 -15.08 3.33 8.32
CA LYS A 94 -16.44 3.46 8.84
C LYS A 94 -16.55 4.56 9.89
N GLN A 95 -17.79 4.91 10.23
CA GLN A 95 -18.14 6.03 11.12
C GLN A 95 -17.26 6.06 12.38
N ASP A 96 -16.77 7.26 12.73
CA ASP A 96 -15.94 7.54 13.91
C ASP A 96 -14.64 6.71 14.01
N ALA A 97 -14.25 5.97 12.97
CA ALA A 97 -13.02 5.20 12.96
C ALA A 97 -11.81 6.08 12.62
N ARG A 98 -10.61 5.67 13.08
CA ARG A 98 -9.36 6.39 12.83
C ARG A 98 -8.23 5.46 12.47
N ALA A 99 -7.57 5.72 11.35
CA ALA A 99 -6.36 5.00 10.93
C ALA A 99 -5.42 5.86 10.11
N SER A 100 -4.14 5.52 10.19
CA SER A 100 -3.15 5.92 9.19
C SER A 100 -2.64 4.69 8.45
N PHE A 101 -2.49 4.81 7.14
CA PHE A 101 -1.87 3.79 6.31
C PHE A 101 -0.55 4.33 5.76
N LEU A 102 0.47 3.49 5.80
CA LEU A 102 1.79 3.80 5.26
C LEU A 102 2.12 2.80 4.17
N ALA A 103 1.94 3.24 2.92
CA ALA A 103 2.28 2.46 1.75
C ALA A 103 3.75 2.64 1.40
N HIS A 104 4.48 1.55 1.28
CA HIS A 104 5.85 1.49 0.80
C HIS A 104 5.85 0.92 -0.62
N CYS A 105 6.16 1.76 -1.60
CA CYS A 105 6.24 1.36 -2.99
C CYS A 105 7.71 1.20 -3.39
N THR A 106 8.15 -0.04 -3.63
CA THR A 106 9.56 -0.34 -3.82
C THR A 106 9.86 -1.03 -5.15
N PHE A 107 10.79 -0.45 -5.91
CA PHE A 107 11.17 -0.90 -7.25
C PHE A 107 12.70 -0.82 -7.40
N PRO A 108 13.46 -1.64 -6.63
CA PRO A 108 14.91 -1.45 -6.48
C PRO A 108 15.71 -1.70 -7.75
N ASN A 109 15.21 -2.56 -8.64
CA ASN A 109 15.92 -2.99 -9.85
C ASN A 109 15.27 -2.49 -11.15
N ALA A 110 14.26 -1.62 -11.07
CA ALA A 110 13.41 -1.26 -12.18
C ALA A 110 14.17 -0.67 -13.39
N VAL A 111 13.93 -1.23 -14.54
CA VAL A 111 14.33 -0.75 -15.87
C VAL A 111 13.08 -0.44 -16.71
N ASN A 112 12.04 -1.28 -16.60
CA ASN A 112 10.75 -1.09 -17.25
C ASN A 112 9.63 -1.65 -16.38
N VAL A 113 9.22 -0.89 -15.39
CA VAL A 113 8.15 -1.27 -14.46
C VAL A 113 6.97 -0.32 -14.60
N GLN A 114 5.77 -0.87 -14.63
CA GLN A 114 4.52 -0.13 -14.54
C GLN A 114 3.87 -0.41 -13.17
N HIS A 115 3.66 0.63 -12.41
CA HIS A 115 2.90 0.61 -11.16
C HIS A 115 1.69 1.51 -11.30
N THR A 116 0.52 0.89 -11.33
CA THR A 116 -0.76 1.57 -11.48
C THR A 116 -1.69 1.20 -10.34
N MET A 117 -2.47 2.15 -9.88
CA MET A 117 -3.45 1.95 -8.83
C MET A 117 -4.73 2.71 -9.18
N ASP A 118 -5.86 2.04 -9.04
CA ASP A 118 -7.18 2.65 -9.08
C ASP A 118 -7.84 2.46 -7.71
N ALA A 119 -8.08 3.56 -7.00
CA ALA A 119 -8.63 3.52 -5.65
C ALA A 119 -9.99 4.21 -5.56
N VAL A 120 -10.90 3.61 -4.82
CA VAL A 120 -12.11 4.24 -4.31
C VAL A 120 -11.99 4.26 -2.80
N ILE A 121 -12.09 5.45 -2.21
CA ILE A 121 -11.92 5.67 -0.78
C ILE A 121 -13.16 6.35 -0.25
N GLU A 122 -13.81 5.75 0.74
CA GLU A 122 -14.92 6.33 1.46
C GLU A 122 -14.54 6.54 2.92
N VAL A 123 -14.60 7.80 3.38
CA VAL A 123 -14.37 8.19 4.78
C VAL A 123 -15.71 8.64 5.36
N GLU A 124 -16.32 7.75 6.14
CA GLU A 124 -17.66 7.91 6.69
C GLU A 124 -17.72 9.03 7.77
N PRO A 125 -18.91 9.46 8.20
CA PRO A 125 -19.05 10.59 9.11
C PRO A 125 -18.18 10.48 10.37
N GLY A 126 -17.47 11.56 10.72
CA GLY A 126 -16.59 11.63 11.90
C GLY A 126 -15.31 10.80 11.81
N ALA A 127 -15.09 10.04 10.74
CA ALA A 127 -13.90 9.22 10.57
C ALA A 127 -12.68 10.03 10.15
N HIS A 128 -11.49 9.56 10.53
CA HIS A 128 -10.22 10.19 10.16
C HIS A 128 -9.31 9.18 9.45
N TYR A 129 -8.89 9.49 8.26
CA TYR A 129 -8.02 8.65 7.46
C TYR A 129 -6.81 9.42 6.93
N ALA A 130 -5.62 8.91 7.20
CA ALA A 130 -4.38 9.41 6.61
C ALA A 130 -3.72 8.32 5.75
N TYR A 131 -3.38 8.65 4.51
CA TYR A 131 -2.69 7.76 3.59
C TYR A 131 -1.38 8.38 3.15
N PHE A 132 -0.27 7.76 3.57
CA PHE A 132 1.08 8.18 3.22
C PHE A 132 1.68 7.17 2.26
N GLU A 133 2.16 7.63 1.11
CA GLU A 133 2.77 6.79 0.09
C GLU A 133 4.23 7.16 -0.09
N ARG A 134 5.13 6.21 0.17
CA ARG A 134 6.58 6.39 0.10
C ARG A 134 7.19 5.51 -0.97
N HIS A 135 7.81 6.14 -1.94
CA HIS A 135 8.45 5.49 -3.07
C HIS A 135 9.96 5.37 -2.87
N ILE A 136 10.48 4.16 -3.08
CA ILE A 136 11.92 3.83 -3.02
C ILE A 136 12.26 3.08 -4.30
N HIS A 137 12.93 3.78 -5.20
CA HIS A 137 13.27 3.28 -6.52
C HIS A 137 14.77 3.00 -6.63
N GLY A 138 15.15 2.19 -7.63
CA GLY A 138 16.53 2.05 -8.06
C GLY A 138 17.03 3.27 -8.84
N SER A 139 18.31 3.28 -9.16
CA SER A 139 18.97 4.36 -9.93
C SER A 139 18.61 4.36 -11.43
N GLY A 140 18.04 3.27 -11.95
CA GLY A 140 17.71 3.08 -13.37
C GLY A 140 16.61 4.00 -13.89
N GLY A 141 15.63 4.36 -13.04
CA GLY A 141 14.57 5.31 -13.39
C GLY A 141 13.51 4.78 -14.34
N GLY A 142 13.33 3.47 -14.40
CA GLY A 142 12.38 2.82 -15.31
C GLY A 142 11.00 2.55 -14.70
N VAL A 143 10.54 3.34 -13.75
CA VAL A 143 9.22 3.16 -13.12
C VAL A 143 8.25 4.21 -13.62
N ASN A 144 7.13 3.77 -14.17
CA ASN A 144 5.98 4.60 -14.44
C ASN A 144 4.96 4.40 -13.31
N VAL A 145 4.67 5.46 -12.58
CA VAL A 145 3.77 5.49 -11.43
C VAL A 145 2.52 6.27 -11.82
N VAL A 146 1.37 5.60 -11.84
CA VAL A 146 0.09 6.20 -12.25
C VAL A 146 -1.01 5.78 -11.26
N PRO A 147 -1.10 6.43 -10.10
CA PRO A 147 -2.19 6.22 -9.16
C PRO A 147 -3.36 7.15 -9.47
N HIS A 148 -4.56 6.60 -9.48
CA HIS A 148 -5.80 7.35 -9.51
C HIS A 148 -6.60 7.05 -8.25
N ALA A 149 -7.19 8.07 -7.65
CA ALA A 149 -8.05 7.90 -6.50
C ALA A 149 -9.31 8.76 -6.60
N ARG A 150 -10.45 8.16 -6.30
CA ARG A 150 -11.69 8.85 -6.02
C ARG A 150 -11.96 8.78 -4.53
N VAL A 151 -12.04 9.94 -3.88
CA VAL A 151 -12.24 10.03 -2.43
C VAL A 151 -13.59 10.69 -2.15
N VAL A 152 -14.38 10.07 -1.27
CA VAL A 152 -15.61 10.63 -0.72
C VAL A 152 -15.38 10.85 0.77
N VAL A 153 -15.48 12.10 1.21
CA VAL A 153 -15.31 12.50 2.61
C VAL A 153 -16.65 13.03 3.11
N HIS A 154 -17.21 12.36 4.10
CA HIS A 154 -18.51 12.69 4.67
C HIS A 154 -18.42 13.78 5.76
N GLU A 155 -19.56 14.14 6.35
CA GLU A 155 -19.68 15.21 7.35
C GLU A 155 -18.77 14.93 8.56
N GLY A 156 -17.96 15.93 8.93
CA GLY A 156 -17.06 15.83 10.09
C GLY A 156 -15.88 14.86 9.90
N ALA A 157 -15.74 14.25 8.72
CA ALA A 157 -14.63 13.36 8.42
C ALA A 157 -13.40 14.13 7.89
N GLU A 158 -12.23 13.51 8.05
CA GLU A 158 -10.96 14.05 7.53
C GLU A 158 -10.23 13.03 6.68
N PHE A 159 -9.69 13.49 5.55
CA PHE A 159 -8.77 12.72 4.71
C PHE A 159 -7.49 13.51 4.47
N THR A 160 -6.36 12.89 4.77
CA THR A 160 -5.03 13.44 4.49
C THR A 160 -4.25 12.47 3.64
N THR A 161 -3.56 12.96 2.61
CA THR A 161 -2.67 12.13 1.79
C THR A 161 -1.36 12.85 1.52
N GLU A 162 -0.28 12.07 1.45
CA GLU A 162 1.06 12.54 1.12
C GLU A 162 1.76 11.53 0.23
N PHE A 163 2.50 12.03 -0.76
CA PHE A 163 3.32 11.22 -1.65
C PHE A 163 4.77 11.69 -1.57
N GLU A 164 5.69 10.76 -1.32
CA GLU A 164 7.13 11.02 -1.25
C GLU A 164 7.91 10.09 -2.19
N LEU A 165 8.79 10.63 -3.01
CA LEU A 165 9.87 9.87 -3.64
C LEU A 165 11.15 10.05 -2.81
N ILE A 166 11.41 9.09 -1.91
CA ILE A 166 12.50 9.17 -0.93
C ILE A 166 13.86 8.91 -1.58
N LYS A 167 13.90 7.94 -2.52
CA LYS A 167 15.15 7.48 -3.11
C LYS A 167 14.97 7.01 -4.54
N GLY A 168 16.01 7.20 -5.35
CA GLY A 168 16.09 6.71 -6.71
C GLY A 168 15.48 7.66 -7.73
N ARG A 169 15.02 7.12 -8.85
CA ARG A 169 14.51 7.87 -9.99
C ARG A 169 13.20 7.26 -10.49
N ALA A 170 12.26 8.11 -10.89
CA ALA A 170 11.09 7.71 -11.63
C ALA A 170 11.29 7.96 -13.13
N GLY A 171 10.65 7.17 -13.97
CA GLY A 171 10.51 7.46 -15.39
C GLY A 171 9.37 8.46 -15.62
N ARG A 172 8.22 8.20 -15.02
CA ARG A 172 7.02 9.05 -15.08
C ARG A 172 6.24 8.93 -13.77
N ILE A 173 5.71 10.04 -13.31
CA ILE A 173 4.72 10.07 -12.23
C ILE A 173 3.54 10.91 -12.75
N GLU A 174 2.34 10.38 -12.64
CA GLU A 174 1.09 11.04 -13.07
C GLU A 174 -0.02 10.72 -12.08
N PHE A 175 -0.66 11.76 -11.54
CA PHE A 175 -1.79 11.69 -10.61
C PHE A 175 -3.05 12.17 -11.28
#